data_5f8896c9030f41705b81447b7153787e
#
_entry.id   5f8896c9030f41705b81447b7153787e
#
_cell.length_a   1.000
_cell.length_b   1.000
_cell.length_c   1.000
_cell.angle_alpha   90.00
_cell.angle_beta   90.00
_cell.angle_gamma   90.00
#
_symmetry.space_group_name_H-M   'P 1'
#
loop_
_entity.id
_entity.type
_entity.pdbx_description
1 polymer ?
#
loop_
_entity_poly.entity_id
_entity_poly.type
_entity_poly.pdbx_seq_one_letter_code
_entity_poly.pdbx_strand_id
1 'polypeptide(L)'
;MRRFFIAIFRYLGVVGCLGLLSCLLIRSYFHISVPILKSDPEVEVLILGDSHPLHSISADMLGKSRNDAKSSENYFNTYIDLCLKAPYLPHLKTVILGFGYHTFTVAEDSYQDEFPAYMSIYPHLKEREDLRPLVQEAVSPITRKEVMYSYEFGVPFKNCVAEIKRNVIERIFTGATGGTLDVIINRHYYDDKGAYLLPSSFQQEMLGRIVEECKKRDLSLILYNAPVSTEYMERVPPSYRELTDSLAREYVDDKTVFYLNYTTVSLPNSCYRDADHLNEIGIHRFTPLLKDTLTCLGVISE
;
A
#
# COMPACT_ATOMS: atom_id res chain seq x y z
N MET A 1 -50.23 -15.46 29.19
CA MET A 1 -49.28 -16.28 28.44
C MET A 1 -49.27 -15.98 26.93
N ARG A 2 -50.39 -16.12 26.19
CA ARG A 2 -50.45 -15.90 24.72
C ARG A 2 -49.90 -14.53 24.28
N ARG A 3 -50.28 -13.43 24.95
CA ARG A 3 -49.78 -12.06 24.63
C ARG A 3 -48.27 -11.90 24.87
N PHE A 4 -47.74 -12.55 25.87
CA PHE A 4 -46.32 -12.55 26.20
C PHE A 4 -45.51 -13.25 25.10
N PHE A 5 -45.91 -14.42 24.63
CA PHE A 5 -45.25 -15.11 23.52
C PHE A 5 -45.33 -14.30 22.21
N ILE A 6 -46.47 -13.66 21.91
CA ILE A 6 -46.57 -12.80 20.73
C ILE A 6 -45.61 -11.61 20.82
N ALA A 7 -45.44 -10.99 21.97
CA ALA A 7 -44.47 -9.90 22.16
C ALA A 7 -43.03 -10.37 21.96
N ILE A 8 -42.66 -11.55 22.50
CA ILE A 8 -41.36 -12.15 22.29
C ILE A 8 -41.10 -12.43 20.80
N PHE A 9 -42.06 -13.06 20.10
CA PHE A 9 -41.89 -13.34 18.67
C PHE A 9 -41.76 -12.07 17.84
N ARG A 10 -42.49 -11.01 18.16
CA ARG A 10 -42.35 -9.71 17.51
C ARG A 10 -40.99 -9.09 17.75
N TYR A 11 -40.51 -9.14 19.02
CA TYR A 11 -39.18 -8.63 19.36
C TYR A 11 -38.08 -9.39 18.62
N LEU A 12 -38.10 -10.73 18.63
CA LEU A 12 -37.14 -11.58 17.91
C LEU A 12 -37.21 -11.33 16.41
N GLY A 13 -38.40 -11.12 15.84
CA GLY A 13 -38.58 -10.75 14.44
C GLY A 13 -37.90 -9.42 14.12
N VAL A 14 -38.12 -8.39 14.95
CA VAL A 14 -37.45 -7.08 14.77
C VAL A 14 -35.93 -7.20 14.89
N VAL A 15 -35.43 -7.90 15.91
CA VAL A 15 -33.99 -8.11 16.08
C VAL A 15 -33.40 -8.87 14.91
N GLY A 16 -34.09 -9.91 14.41
CA GLY A 16 -33.68 -10.66 13.22
C GLY A 16 -33.63 -9.78 11.95
N CYS A 17 -34.65 -8.95 11.73
CA CYS A 17 -34.67 -8.01 10.60
C CYS A 17 -33.54 -6.98 10.67
N LEU A 18 -33.28 -6.41 11.87
CA LEU A 18 -32.18 -5.47 12.05
C LEU A 18 -30.82 -6.14 11.84
N GLY A 19 -30.67 -7.38 12.30
CA GLY A 19 -29.45 -8.18 12.06
C GLY A 19 -29.22 -8.42 10.56
N LEU A 20 -30.26 -8.85 9.84
CA LEU A 20 -30.17 -9.05 8.38
C LEU A 20 -29.86 -7.75 7.65
N LEU A 21 -30.50 -6.65 8.02
CA LEU A 21 -30.21 -5.34 7.42
C LEU A 21 -28.75 -4.93 7.65
N SER A 22 -28.24 -5.12 8.87
CA SER A 22 -26.82 -4.86 9.18
C SER A 22 -25.89 -5.68 8.32
N CYS A 23 -26.16 -6.98 8.16
CA CYS A 23 -25.36 -7.86 7.29
C CYS A 23 -25.38 -7.39 5.84
N LEU A 24 -26.55 -7.00 5.32
CA LEU A 24 -26.66 -6.47 3.96
C LEU A 24 -25.91 -5.15 3.77
N LEU A 25 -25.97 -4.23 4.72
CA LEU A 25 -25.25 -2.97 4.68
C LEU A 25 -23.72 -3.17 4.73
N ILE A 26 -23.23 -4.04 5.61
CA ILE A 26 -21.80 -4.37 5.71
C ILE A 26 -21.31 -5.00 4.42
N ARG A 27 -22.03 -5.99 3.90
CA ARG A 27 -21.69 -6.64 2.63
C ARG A 27 -21.63 -5.62 1.49
N SER A 28 -22.66 -4.78 1.36
CA SER A 28 -22.72 -3.74 0.33
C SER A 28 -21.56 -2.76 0.45
N TYR A 29 -21.23 -2.35 1.68
CA TYR A 29 -20.07 -1.48 1.93
C TYR A 29 -18.77 -2.09 1.37
N PHE A 30 -18.46 -3.34 1.66
CA PHE A 30 -17.24 -3.98 1.17
C PHE A 30 -17.26 -4.21 -0.34
N HIS A 31 -18.40 -4.60 -0.93
CA HIS A 31 -18.50 -4.73 -2.39
C HIS A 31 -18.32 -3.39 -3.13
N ILE A 32 -18.69 -2.27 -2.52
CA ILE A 32 -18.48 -0.93 -3.10
C ILE A 32 -17.06 -0.44 -2.85
N SER A 33 -16.47 -0.77 -1.69
CA SER A 33 -15.14 -0.29 -1.29
C SER A 33 -13.98 -1.01 -1.99
N VAL A 34 -14.19 -2.23 -2.49
CA VAL A 34 -13.16 -2.96 -3.23
C VAL A 34 -13.05 -2.41 -4.66
N PRO A 35 -11.87 -1.97 -5.09
CA PRO A 35 -11.66 -1.47 -6.44
C PRO A 35 -11.98 -2.56 -7.48
N ILE A 36 -12.76 -2.20 -8.49
CA ILE A 36 -12.99 -3.08 -9.64
C ILE A 36 -11.77 -2.99 -10.56
N LEU A 37 -11.15 -4.12 -10.85
CA LEU A 37 -10.09 -4.18 -11.86
C LEU A 37 -10.70 -3.97 -13.23
N LYS A 38 -10.31 -2.87 -13.88
CA LYS A 38 -10.79 -2.51 -15.22
C LYS A 38 -9.57 -2.34 -16.14
N SER A 39 -9.76 -2.73 -17.38
CA SER A 39 -8.76 -2.45 -18.41
C SER A 39 -8.61 -0.94 -18.60
N ASP A 40 -7.36 -0.49 -18.57
CA ASP A 40 -7.00 0.91 -18.79
C ASP A 40 -5.84 0.97 -19.79
N PRO A 41 -6.14 1.16 -21.08
CA PRO A 41 -5.13 1.19 -22.14
C PRO A 41 -4.32 2.50 -22.16
N GLU A 42 -4.72 3.52 -21.41
CA GLU A 42 -3.99 4.79 -21.36
C GLU A 42 -2.79 4.74 -20.41
N VAL A 43 -2.75 3.74 -19.49
CA VAL A 43 -1.69 3.65 -18.50
C VAL A 43 -0.44 2.96 -19.06
N GLU A 44 0.64 3.72 -19.13
CA GLU A 44 1.98 3.23 -19.47
C GLU A 44 2.90 3.11 -18.25
N VAL A 45 2.59 3.84 -17.15
CA VAL A 45 3.38 3.85 -15.91
C VAL A 45 2.47 3.51 -14.72
N LEU A 46 2.84 2.51 -13.95
CA LEU A 46 2.16 2.15 -12.71
C LEU A 46 3.06 2.47 -11.51
N ILE A 47 2.55 3.27 -10.57
CA ILE A 47 3.26 3.66 -9.36
C ILE A 47 2.70 2.82 -8.21
N LEU A 48 3.56 2.10 -7.50
CA LEU A 48 3.23 1.18 -6.42
C LEU A 48 4.13 1.45 -5.20
N GLY A 49 3.71 0.93 -4.05
CA GLY A 49 4.42 1.02 -2.78
C GLY A 49 3.61 1.75 -1.73
N ASP A 50 4.30 2.28 -0.75
CA ASP A 50 3.74 2.88 0.46
C ASP A 50 3.32 4.36 0.32
N SER A 51 3.29 5.07 1.45
CA SER A 51 2.94 6.49 1.49
C SER A 51 3.98 7.41 0.81
N HIS A 52 5.21 6.97 0.62
CA HIS A 52 6.26 7.79 0.03
C HIS A 52 5.99 8.09 -1.45
N PRO A 53 5.84 7.12 -2.37
CA PRO A 53 5.41 7.41 -3.74
C PRO A 53 4.01 8.01 -3.81
N LEU A 54 3.08 7.61 -2.90
CA LEU A 54 1.74 8.19 -2.84
C LEU A 54 1.76 9.70 -2.64
N HIS A 55 2.65 10.19 -1.78
CA HIS A 55 2.74 11.61 -1.37
C HIS A 55 3.95 12.34 -1.98
N SER A 56 4.55 11.82 -3.04
CA SER A 56 5.65 12.51 -3.74
C SER A 56 5.47 12.58 -5.24
N ILE A 57 4.59 11.77 -5.84
CA ILE A 57 4.43 11.68 -7.29
C ILE A 57 2.98 12.02 -7.68
N SER A 58 2.81 13.02 -8.52
CA SER A 58 1.55 13.31 -9.22
C SER A 58 1.46 12.51 -10.52
N ALA A 59 0.54 11.56 -10.58
CA ALA A 59 0.29 10.77 -11.79
C ALA A 59 -0.12 11.68 -12.96
N ASP A 60 -0.96 12.68 -12.73
CA ASP A 60 -1.44 13.60 -13.76
C ASP A 60 -0.29 14.37 -14.41
N MET A 61 0.74 14.75 -13.63
CA MET A 61 1.89 15.48 -14.13
C MET A 61 2.87 14.59 -14.90
N LEU A 62 2.98 13.30 -14.54
CA LEU A 62 3.76 12.34 -15.32
C LEU A 62 3.11 12.07 -16.68
N GLY A 63 1.77 12.06 -16.73
CA GLY A 63 0.99 11.67 -17.91
C GLY A 63 1.01 10.16 -18.13
N LYS A 64 -0.06 9.61 -18.70
CA LYS A 64 -0.25 8.17 -18.94
C LYS A 64 0.16 7.28 -17.77
N SER A 65 -0.02 7.76 -16.56
CA SER A 65 0.39 7.08 -15.34
C SER A 65 -0.76 6.94 -14.37
N ARG A 66 -0.63 5.94 -13.48
CA ARG A 66 -1.57 5.70 -12.39
C ARG A 66 -0.80 5.48 -11.10
N ASN A 67 -1.14 6.25 -10.07
CA ASN A 67 -0.56 6.08 -8.75
C ASN A 67 -1.50 5.23 -7.89
N ASP A 68 -1.16 3.97 -7.73
CA ASP A 68 -1.88 2.99 -6.92
C ASP A 68 -1.16 2.68 -5.60
N ALA A 69 -0.14 3.47 -5.25
CA ALA A 69 0.52 3.38 -3.94
C ALA A 69 -0.46 3.67 -2.81
N LYS A 70 -0.27 3.04 -1.65
CA LYS A 70 -1.18 3.14 -0.50
C LYS A 70 -0.37 3.34 0.79
N SER A 71 -0.89 4.15 1.71
CA SER A 71 -0.25 4.30 3.01
C SER A 71 -0.09 2.95 3.72
N SER A 72 1.09 2.72 4.30
CA SER A 72 1.45 1.48 5.01
C SER A 72 1.36 0.22 4.13
N GLU A 73 1.60 0.35 2.83
CA GLU A 73 1.65 -0.82 1.95
C GLU A 73 3.05 -1.42 1.95
N ASN A 74 3.15 -2.70 2.29
CA ASN A 74 4.39 -3.47 2.26
C ASN A 74 4.58 -4.20 0.92
N TYR A 75 5.74 -4.79 0.70
CA TYR A 75 6.05 -5.44 -0.58
C TYR A 75 5.25 -6.70 -0.87
N PHE A 76 4.72 -7.39 0.12
CA PHE A 76 3.78 -8.48 -0.13
C PHE A 76 2.51 -7.96 -0.83
N ASN A 77 1.89 -6.91 -0.27
CA ASN A 77 0.69 -6.31 -0.85
C ASN A 77 0.99 -5.68 -2.22
N THR A 78 2.13 -5.00 -2.35
CA THR A 78 2.61 -4.43 -3.61
C THR A 78 2.82 -5.51 -4.70
N TYR A 79 3.42 -6.66 -4.35
CA TYR A 79 3.57 -7.79 -5.28
C TYR A 79 2.22 -8.33 -5.75
N ILE A 80 1.29 -8.56 -4.81
CA ILE A 80 -0.07 -9.01 -5.14
C ILE A 80 -0.78 -7.99 -6.03
N ASP A 81 -0.70 -6.70 -5.70
CA ASP A 81 -1.28 -5.62 -6.51
C ASP A 81 -0.71 -5.59 -7.93
N LEU A 82 0.61 -5.71 -8.08
CA LEU A 82 1.25 -5.82 -9.40
C LEU A 82 0.71 -7.01 -10.19
N CYS A 83 0.68 -8.19 -9.58
CA CYS A 83 0.19 -9.41 -10.23
C CYS A 83 -1.29 -9.32 -10.63
N LEU A 84 -2.12 -8.65 -9.84
CA LEU A 84 -3.54 -8.48 -10.11
C LEU A 84 -3.81 -7.41 -11.16
N LYS A 85 -3.09 -6.28 -11.13
CA LYS A 85 -3.39 -5.10 -11.94
C LYS A 85 -2.72 -5.10 -13.32
N ALA A 86 -1.47 -5.57 -13.42
CA ALA A 86 -0.73 -5.55 -14.68
C ALA A 86 -1.47 -6.21 -15.85
N PRO A 87 -2.24 -7.32 -15.70
CA PRO A 87 -3.02 -7.90 -16.79
C PRO A 87 -4.11 -6.96 -17.37
N TYR A 88 -4.54 -5.96 -16.60
CA TYR A 88 -5.56 -4.98 -17.03
C TYR A 88 -4.96 -3.70 -17.62
N LEU A 89 -3.62 -3.62 -17.72
CA LEU A 89 -2.88 -2.48 -18.25
C LEU A 89 -2.10 -2.89 -19.50
N PRO A 90 -2.76 -3.03 -20.66
CA PRO A 90 -2.16 -3.64 -21.86
C PRO A 90 -0.99 -2.85 -22.44
N HIS A 91 -0.86 -1.57 -22.09
CA HIS A 91 0.24 -0.70 -22.53
C HIS A 91 1.23 -0.35 -21.41
N LEU A 92 1.16 -1.05 -20.27
CA LEU A 92 2.11 -0.87 -19.18
C LEU A 92 3.53 -1.17 -19.65
N LYS A 93 4.45 -0.25 -19.40
CA LYS A 93 5.87 -0.32 -19.76
C LYS A 93 6.77 -0.18 -18.55
N THR A 94 6.33 0.59 -17.54
CA THR A 94 7.18 1.00 -16.43
C THR A 94 6.43 0.85 -15.11
N VAL A 95 7.09 0.27 -14.11
CA VAL A 95 6.65 0.27 -12.72
C VAL A 95 7.59 1.16 -11.91
N ILE A 96 7.03 2.13 -11.17
CA ILE A 96 7.76 2.89 -10.16
C ILE A 96 7.40 2.30 -8.80
N LEU A 97 8.39 1.74 -8.12
CA LEU A 97 8.24 1.08 -6.83
C LEU A 97 8.84 1.93 -5.73
N GLY A 98 8.04 2.29 -4.71
CA GLY A 98 8.57 2.90 -3.50
C GLY A 98 9.66 2.02 -2.87
N PHE A 99 10.86 2.59 -2.63
CA PHE A 99 12.04 1.86 -2.18
C PHE A 99 12.73 2.64 -1.05
N GLY A 100 11.96 2.87 0.03
CA GLY A 100 12.41 3.62 1.20
C GLY A 100 13.31 2.81 2.14
N TYR A 101 14.09 3.50 2.96
CA TYR A 101 14.96 2.85 3.94
C TYR A 101 14.19 2.07 5.02
N HIS A 102 12.99 2.49 5.36
CA HIS A 102 12.12 1.83 6.35
C HIS A 102 11.45 0.57 5.83
N THR A 103 11.30 0.42 4.52
CA THR A 103 10.56 -0.69 3.88
C THR A 103 11.09 -2.08 4.28
N PHE A 104 12.37 -2.17 4.64
CA PHE A 104 13.03 -3.44 4.99
C PHE A 104 13.08 -3.73 6.48
N THR A 105 12.25 -3.12 7.31
CA THR A 105 12.16 -3.44 8.73
C THR A 105 11.12 -4.53 9.00
N VAL A 106 11.31 -5.33 10.06
CA VAL A 106 10.33 -6.35 10.48
C VAL A 106 8.98 -5.74 10.92
N ALA A 107 8.90 -4.43 11.15
CA ALA A 107 7.63 -3.76 11.42
C ALA A 107 6.68 -3.88 10.23
N GLU A 108 7.22 -3.91 9.01
CA GLU A 108 6.43 -4.04 7.78
C GLU A 108 5.82 -5.44 7.60
N ASP A 109 6.33 -6.47 8.30
CA ASP A 109 5.89 -7.87 8.14
C ASP A 109 4.49 -8.15 8.69
N SER A 110 3.89 -7.22 9.42
CA SER A 110 2.53 -7.40 9.95
C SER A 110 1.43 -6.86 9.05
N TYR A 111 1.75 -5.94 8.13
CA TYR A 111 0.74 -5.22 7.35
C TYR A 111 -0.06 -6.10 6.38
N GLN A 112 0.50 -7.21 5.87
CA GLN A 112 -0.25 -8.13 5.03
C GLN A 112 -1.35 -8.87 5.79
N ASP A 113 -1.21 -9.04 7.11
CA ASP A 113 -2.21 -9.71 7.95
C ASP A 113 -3.28 -8.74 8.49
N GLU A 114 -3.23 -7.47 8.08
CA GLU A 114 -4.26 -6.53 8.43
C GLU A 114 -5.54 -6.74 7.61
N PHE A 115 -6.69 -6.61 8.29
CA PHE A 115 -8.00 -6.79 7.68
C PHE A 115 -8.20 -5.97 6.40
N PRO A 116 -7.88 -4.64 6.35
CA PRO A 116 -8.07 -3.84 5.15
C PRO A 116 -7.20 -4.27 3.97
N ALA A 117 -5.94 -4.62 4.25
CA ALA A 117 -5.00 -5.05 3.24
C ALA A 117 -5.49 -6.33 2.55
N TYR A 118 -5.82 -7.35 3.33
CA TYR A 118 -6.33 -8.60 2.77
C TYR A 118 -7.70 -8.45 2.11
N MET A 119 -8.59 -7.62 2.65
CA MET A 119 -9.90 -7.35 2.06
C MET A 119 -9.80 -6.78 0.64
N SER A 120 -8.83 -5.92 0.38
CA SER A 120 -8.66 -5.30 -0.94
C SER A 120 -8.28 -6.29 -2.04
N ILE A 121 -7.62 -7.38 -1.70
CA ILE A 121 -7.17 -8.41 -2.64
C ILE A 121 -8.07 -9.64 -2.68
N TYR A 122 -8.78 -9.97 -1.58
CA TYR A 122 -9.55 -11.20 -1.42
C TYR A 122 -10.51 -11.51 -2.59
N PRO A 123 -11.32 -10.57 -3.10
CA PRO A 123 -12.26 -10.87 -4.18
C PRO A 123 -11.59 -11.30 -5.48
N HIS A 124 -10.38 -10.79 -5.73
CA HIS A 124 -9.61 -11.05 -6.95
C HIS A 124 -8.82 -12.37 -6.89
N LEU A 125 -8.54 -12.86 -5.68
CA LEU A 125 -7.81 -14.13 -5.48
C LEU A 125 -8.61 -15.36 -5.92
N LYS A 126 -9.92 -15.24 -6.09
CA LYS A 126 -10.76 -16.35 -6.57
C LYS A 126 -10.35 -16.82 -7.96
N GLU A 127 -9.88 -15.92 -8.81
CA GLU A 127 -9.48 -16.15 -10.20
C GLU A 127 -7.96 -16.32 -10.36
N ARG A 128 -7.19 -16.22 -9.25
CA ARG A 128 -5.73 -16.26 -9.22
C ARG A 128 -5.22 -17.38 -8.31
N GLU A 129 -5.38 -18.62 -8.80
CA GLU A 129 -4.93 -19.81 -8.06
C GLU A 129 -3.42 -19.83 -7.83
N ASP A 130 -2.65 -19.19 -8.71
CA ASP A 130 -1.20 -19.03 -8.64
C ASP A 130 -0.74 -18.20 -7.41
N LEU A 131 -1.51 -17.23 -6.98
CA LEU A 131 -1.21 -16.39 -5.80
C LEU A 131 -1.68 -17.00 -4.48
N ARG A 132 -2.61 -17.96 -4.53
CA ARG A 132 -3.24 -18.54 -3.35
C ARG A 132 -2.26 -19.16 -2.34
N PRO A 133 -1.25 -19.95 -2.75
CA PRO A 133 -0.29 -20.52 -1.80
C PRO A 133 0.47 -19.45 -1.01
N LEU A 134 0.98 -18.41 -1.70
CA LEU A 134 1.70 -17.31 -1.07
C LEU A 134 0.81 -16.56 -0.06
N VAL A 135 -0.44 -16.28 -0.43
CA VAL A 135 -1.41 -15.63 0.47
C VAL A 135 -1.75 -16.52 1.67
N GLN A 136 -1.85 -17.83 1.47
CA GLN A 136 -2.12 -18.76 2.57
C GLN A 136 -0.97 -18.83 3.58
N GLU A 137 0.24 -18.64 3.14
CA GLU A 137 1.44 -18.58 3.98
C GLU A 137 1.54 -17.24 4.73
N ALA A 138 1.36 -16.12 4.03
CA ALA A 138 1.61 -14.78 4.56
C ALA A 138 0.47 -14.23 5.43
N VAL A 139 -0.79 -14.59 5.14
CA VAL A 139 -1.97 -14.07 5.84
C VAL A 139 -2.55 -15.10 6.80
N SER A 140 -2.77 -14.70 8.04
CA SER A 140 -3.27 -15.62 9.07
C SER A 140 -4.63 -16.25 8.74
N PRO A 141 -4.90 -17.47 9.18
CA PRO A 141 -6.22 -18.10 9.00
C PRO A 141 -7.36 -17.29 9.61
N ILE A 142 -7.09 -16.53 10.67
CA ILE A 142 -8.09 -15.69 11.35
C ILE A 142 -8.51 -14.55 10.44
N THR A 143 -7.55 -13.76 9.95
CA THR A 143 -7.81 -12.62 9.04
C THR A 143 -8.49 -13.10 7.76
N ARG A 144 -8.02 -14.19 7.16
CA ARG A 144 -8.66 -14.79 5.98
C ARG A 144 -10.13 -15.15 6.21
N LYS A 145 -10.43 -15.75 7.37
CA LYS A 145 -11.79 -16.11 7.75
C LYS A 145 -12.68 -14.89 8.00
N GLU A 146 -12.19 -13.90 8.76
CA GLU A 146 -12.93 -12.67 9.03
C GLU A 146 -13.28 -11.91 7.76
N VAL A 147 -12.31 -11.73 6.85
CA VAL A 147 -12.54 -11.06 5.56
C VAL A 147 -13.54 -11.83 4.71
N MET A 148 -13.38 -13.15 4.58
CA MET A 148 -14.32 -13.98 3.82
C MET A 148 -15.75 -13.83 4.33
N TYR A 149 -15.98 -13.97 5.64
CA TYR A 149 -17.33 -13.87 6.21
C TYR A 149 -17.90 -12.45 6.13
N SER A 150 -17.08 -11.41 6.30
CA SER A 150 -17.54 -10.03 6.17
C SER A 150 -17.91 -9.69 4.73
N TYR A 151 -17.08 -10.08 3.77
CA TYR A 151 -17.31 -9.82 2.35
C TYR A 151 -18.49 -10.61 1.78
N GLU A 152 -18.54 -11.94 2.03
CA GLU A 152 -19.56 -12.82 1.44
C GLU A 152 -20.92 -12.70 2.16
N PHE A 153 -20.92 -12.58 3.48
CA PHE A 153 -22.13 -12.68 4.30
C PHE A 153 -22.44 -11.42 5.13
N GLY A 154 -21.55 -10.42 5.12
CA GLY A 154 -21.73 -9.19 5.91
C GLY A 154 -21.62 -9.40 7.41
N VAL A 155 -20.88 -10.41 7.89
CA VAL A 155 -20.72 -10.69 9.32
C VAL A 155 -19.85 -9.61 9.98
N PRO A 156 -20.35 -8.93 11.04
CA PRO A 156 -19.64 -7.80 11.66
C PRO A 156 -18.57 -8.27 12.66
N PHE A 157 -17.41 -8.69 12.19
CA PHE A 157 -16.27 -8.94 13.06
C PHE A 157 -15.67 -7.63 13.60
N LYS A 158 -14.89 -7.72 14.69
CA LYS A 158 -14.27 -6.56 15.34
C LYS A 158 -13.44 -5.73 14.36
N ASN A 159 -12.62 -6.36 13.54
CA ASN A 159 -11.77 -5.69 12.56
C ASN A 159 -12.58 -5.06 11.43
N CYS A 160 -13.66 -5.71 10.98
CA CYS A 160 -14.62 -5.16 10.03
C CYS A 160 -15.28 -3.87 10.56
N VAL A 161 -15.74 -3.87 11.80
CA VAL A 161 -16.37 -2.70 12.43
C VAL A 161 -15.35 -1.57 12.62
N ALA A 162 -14.11 -1.89 13.01
CA ALA A 162 -13.04 -0.91 13.14
C ALA A 162 -12.71 -0.25 11.80
N GLU A 163 -12.67 -1.02 10.70
CA GLU A 163 -12.42 -0.51 9.36
C GLU A 163 -13.53 0.44 8.89
N ILE A 164 -14.78 0.07 9.06
CA ILE A 164 -15.92 0.95 8.73
C ILE A 164 -15.85 2.24 9.55
N LYS A 165 -15.55 2.15 10.85
CA LYS A 165 -15.40 3.31 11.72
C LYS A 165 -14.27 4.23 11.21
N ARG A 166 -13.11 3.69 10.90
CA ARG A 166 -11.96 4.45 10.39
C ARG A 166 -12.30 5.17 9.09
N ASN A 167 -12.86 4.48 8.12
CA ASN A 167 -13.12 5.03 6.79
C ASN A 167 -14.33 5.97 6.74
N VAL A 168 -15.34 5.77 7.56
CA VAL A 168 -16.57 6.58 7.53
C VAL A 168 -16.53 7.70 8.58
N ILE A 169 -16.08 7.41 9.80
CA ILE A 169 -16.16 8.36 10.91
C ILE A 169 -14.89 9.22 11.00
N GLU A 170 -13.71 8.58 10.98
CA GLU A 170 -12.44 9.31 11.22
C GLU A 170 -12.06 10.20 10.03
N ARG A 171 -12.30 9.79 8.78
CA ARG A 171 -12.07 10.66 7.62
C ARG A 171 -12.94 11.90 7.57
N ILE A 172 -14.12 11.88 8.20
CA ILE A 172 -15.01 13.03 8.28
C ILE A 172 -14.57 14.00 9.40
N PHE A 173 -14.00 13.48 10.48
CA PHE A 173 -13.77 14.25 11.71
C PHE A 173 -12.30 14.53 12.04
N THR A 174 -11.34 13.79 11.46
CA THR A 174 -9.91 14.00 11.73
C THR A 174 -9.15 14.21 10.43
N GLY A 175 -8.70 15.45 10.20
CA GLY A 175 -7.62 15.67 9.22
C GLY A 175 -6.39 14.86 9.65
N ALA A 176 -5.77 14.13 8.70
CA ALA A 176 -4.56 13.38 8.98
C ALA A 176 -3.46 14.33 9.46
N THR A 177 -3.15 14.32 10.75
CA THR A 177 -2.00 15.02 11.31
C THR A 177 -0.79 14.11 11.16
N GLY A 178 0.21 14.53 10.38
CA GLY A 178 1.52 13.89 10.36
C GLY A 178 2.11 13.81 11.78
N GLY A 179 2.81 12.73 12.10
CA GLY A 179 3.50 12.56 13.37
C GLY A 179 4.69 13.51 13.50
N THR A 180 5.16 13.76 14.75
CA THR A 180 6.45 14.41 14.96
C THR A 180 7.58 13.54 14.44
N LEU A 181 8.74 14.13 14.12
CA LEU A 181 9.92 13.40 13.65
C LEU A 181 10.26 12.20 14.56
N ASP A 182 10.21 12.39 15.90
CA ASP A 182 10.47 11.30 16.85
C ASP A 182 9.48 10.13 16.69
N VAL A 183 8.20 10.44 16.52
CA VAL A 183 7.16 9.40 16.32
C VAL A 183 7.39 8.65 15.03
N ILE A 184 7.75 9.35 13.96
CA ILE A 184 8.02 8.73 12.63
C ILE A 184 9.24 7.83 12.71
N ILE A 185 10.36 8.34 13.23
CA ILE A 185 11.62 7.58 13.35
C ILE A 185 11.45 6.35 14.25
N ASN A 186 10.77 6.49 15.40
CA ASN A 186 10.53 5.38 16.30
C ASN A 186 9.67 4.31 15.63
N ARG A 187 8.60 4.69 14.93
CA ARG A 187 7.75 3.74 14.21
C ARG A 187 8.50 2.97 13.14
N HIS A 188 9.43 3.62 12.44
CA HIS A 188 10.14 3.01 11.32
C HIS A 188 11.29 2.12 11.75
N TYR A 189 12.00 2.46 12.83
CA TYR A 189 13.32 1.85 13.09
C TYR A 189 13.49 1.29 14.50
N TYR A 190 12.52 1.48 15.40
CA TYR A 190 12.65 1.05 16.78
C TYR A 190 11.42 0.26 17.24
N ASP A 191 11.66 -0.70 18.14
CA ASP A 191 10.60 -1.39 18.86
C ASP A 191 10.09 -0.57 20.06
N ASP A 192 9.07 -1.08 20.74
CA ASP A 192 8.48 -0.45 21.93
C ASP A 192 9.45 -0.29 23.12
N LYS A 193 10.61 -0.96 23.08
CA LYS A 193 11.67 -0.89 24.08
C LYS A 193 12.80 0.04 23.68
N GLY A 194 12.74 0.65 22.49
CA GLY A 194 13.75 1.53 21.94
C GLY A 194 14.97 0.79 21.36
N ALA A 195 14.87 -0.51 21.10
CA ALA A 195 15.89 -1.24 20.36
C ALA A 195 15.65 -1.12 18.84
N TYR A 196 16.74 -1.18 18.06
CA TYR A 196 16.62 -1.21 16.60
C TYR A 196 15.82 -2.42 16.15
N LEU A 197 14.89 -2.18 15.25
CA LEU A 197 14.20 -3.27 14.53
C LEU A 197 15.21 -4.06 13.71
N LEU A 198 14.94 -5.33 13.47
CA LEU A 198 15.75 -6.16 12.60
C LEU A 198 15.35 -5.96 11.13
N PRO A 199 16.29 -6.17 10.18
CA PRO A 199 15.93 -6.25 8.77
C PRO A 199 14.97 -7.42 8.50
N SER A 200 13.98 -7.20 7.65
CA SER A 200 13.03 -8.22 7.24
C SER A 200 13.57 -9.00 6.04
N SER A 201 13.80 -10.28 6.20
CA SER A 201 14.09 -11.20 5.09
C SER A 201 12.86 -11.41 4.21
N PHE A 202 11.65 -11.31 4.78
CA PHE A 202 10.40 -11.44 4.05
C PHE A 202 10.21 -10.29 3.05
N GLN A 203 10.44 -9.03 3.47
CA GLN A 203 10.34 -7.89 2.53
C GLN A 203 11.42 -7.95 1.44
N GLN A 204 12.61 -8.45 1.76
CA GLN A 204 13.67 -8.66 0.76
C GLN A 204 13.27 -9.75 -0.25
N GLU A 205 12.68 -10.85 0.19
CA GLU A 205 12.14 -11.89 -0.71
C GLU A 205 11.03 -11.33 -1.61
N MET A 206 10.11 -10.53 -1.05
CA MET A 206 9.02 -9.93 -1.84
C MET A 206 9.57 -8.93 -2.88
N LEU A 207 10.62 -8.17 -2.56
CA LEU A 207 11.33 -7.36 -3.56
C LEU A 207 11.82 -8.20 -4.73
N GLY A 208 12.50 -9.32 -4.44
CA GLY A 208 12.95 -10.26 -5.48
C GLY A 208 11.82 -10.72 -6.38
N ARG A 209 10.67 -11.08 -5.81
CA ARG A 209 9.48 -11.48 -6.57
C ARG A 209 8.91 -10.35 -7.44
N ILE A 210 8.93 -9.11 -6.96
CA ILE A 210 8.50 -7.93 -7.76
C ILE A 210 9.45 -7.73 -8.95
N VAL A 211 10.77 -7.80 -8.72
CA VAL A 211 11.78 -7.68 -9.78
C VAL A 211 11.60 -8.77 -10.84
N GLU A 212 11.42 -10.03 -10.43
CA GLU A 212 11.19 -11.16 -11.34
C GLU A 212 9.89 -10.99 -12.13
N GLU A 213 8.81 -10.55 -11.49
CA GLU A 213 7.52 -10.34 -12.18
C GLU A 213 7.61 -9.20 -13.20
N CYS A 214 8.33 -8.12 -12.90
CA CYS A 214 8.60 -7.05 -13.87
C CYS A 214 9.43 -7.58 -15.06
N LYS A 215 10.52 -8.32 -14.80
CA LYS A 215 11.33 -8.93 -15.86
C LYS A 215 10.55 -9.90 -16.72
N LYS A 216 9.73 -10.74 -16.12
CA LYS A 216 8.86 -11.70 -16.83
C LYS A 216 7.87 -11.01 -17.77
N ARG A 217 7.44 -9.80 -17.44
CA ARG A 217 6.49 -9.00 -18.23
C ARG A 217 7.17 -8.00 -19.17
N ASP A 218 8.50 -7.99 -19.24
CA ASP A 218 9.29 -7.01 -20.01
C ASP A 218 8.98 -5.56 -19.59
N LEU A 219 8.82 -5.34 -18.26
CA LEU A 219 8.58 -4.03 -17.69
C LEU A 219 9.87 -3.42 -17.13
N SER A 220 10.10 -2.14 -17.39
CA SER A 220 11.11 -1.38 -16.65
C SER A 220 10.67 -1.19 -15.20
N LEU A 221 11.58 -1.41 -14.25
CA LEU A 221 11.36 -1.21 -12.83
C LEU A 221 12.23 -0.07 -12.31
N ILE A 222 11.60 0.93 -11.71
CA ILE A 222 12.28 2.04 -11.06
C ILE A 222 12.17 1.84 -9.54
N LEU A 223 13.27 1.46 -8.91
CA LEU A 223 13.41 1.48 -7.44
C LEU A 223 13.52 2.95 -7.02
N TYR A 224 12.46 3.48 -6.43
CA TYR A 224 12.30 4.91 -6.18
C TYR A 224 12.37 5.23 -4.69
N ASN A 225 13.41 5.96 -4.26
CA ASN A 225 13.50 6.48 -2.90
C ASN A 225 13.14 7.98 -2.89
N ALA A 226 12.04 8.29 -2.23
CA ALA A 226 11.40 9.61 -2.27
C ALA A 226 12.22 10.71 -1.55
N PRO A 227 12.03 12.00 -1.90
CA PRO A 227 12.55 13.10 -1.11
C PRO A 227 12.00 13.08 0.31
N VAL A 228 12.87 13.24 1.29
CA VAL A 228 12.55 13.38 2.71
C VAL A 228 13.28 14.59 3.29
N SER A 229 12.88 15.05 4.48
CA SER A 229 13.57 16.18 5.12
C SER A 229 15.00 15.80 5.53
N THR A 230 15.87 16.81 5.62
CA THR A 230 17.25 16.60 6.07
C THR A 230 17.27 16.02 7.49
N GLU A 231 16.40 16.50 8.36
CA GLU A 231 16.30 16.05 9.74
C GLU A 231 15.88 14.57 9.83
N TYR A 232 15.02 14.10 8.93
CA TYR A 232 14.68 12.67 8.83
C TYR A 232 15.90 11.86 8.40
N MET A 233 16.57 12.28 7.32
CA MET A 233 17.75 11.58 6.79
C MET A 233 18.90 11.45 7.80
N GLU A 234 19.14 12.46 8.61
CA GLU A 234 20.15 12.41 9.66
C GLU A 234 19.88 11.32 10.71
N ARG A 235 18.61 10.96 10.89
CA ARG A 235 18.15 9.99 11.89
C ARG A 235 17.90 8.59 11.35
N VAL A 236 17.93 8.39 10.03
CA VAL A 236 17.86 7.05 9.44
C VAL A 236 19.11 6.26 9.85
N PRO A 237 18.98 5.08 10.48
CA PRO A 237 20.14 4.30 10.90
C PRO A 237 21.03 3.92 9.71
N PRO A 238 22.38 4.05 9.83
CA PRO A 238 23.31 3.73 8.74
C PRO A 238 23.12 2.31 8.18
N SER A 239 22.85 1.34 9.04
CA SER A 239 22.62 -0.05 8.63
C SER A 239 21.47 -0.23 7.64
N TYR A 240 20.38 0.56 7.77
CA TYR A 240 19.28 0.51 6.82
C TYR A 240 19.59 1.22 5.51
N ARG A 241 20.39 2.28 5.55
CA ARG A 241 20.91 2.91 4.32
C ARG A 241 21.82 1.95 3.55
N GLU A 242 22.73 1.30 4.24
CA GLU A 242 23.65 0.31 3.66
C GLU A 242 22.91 -0.90 3.10
N LEU A 243 21.90 -1.42 3.81
CA LEU A 243 21.07 -2.52 3.34
C LEU A 243 20.32 -2.14 2.05
N THR A 244 19.63 -1.00 2.04
CA THR A 244 18.88 -0.54 0.88
C THR A 244 19.78 -0.32 -0.33
N ASP A 245 20.93 0.34 -0.13
CA ASP A 245 21.91 0.54 -1.20
C ASP A 245 22.53 -0.78 -1.69
N SER A 246 22.68 -1.78 -0.80
CA SER A 246 23.15 -3.12 -1.18
C SER A 246 22.13 -3.85 -2.04
N LEU A 247 20.86 -3.82 -1.65
CA LEU A 247 19.77 -4.41 -2.43
C LEU A 247 19.60 -3.69 -3.78
N ALA A 248 19.73 -2.37 -3.82
CA ALA A 248 19.72 -1.65 -5.09
C ALA A 248 20.84 -2.14 -6.01
N ARG A 249 22.08 -2.26 -5.51
CA ARG A 249 23.21 -2.79 -6.31
C ARG A 249 23.03 -4.24 -6.78
N GLU A 250 22.31 -5.05 -6.05
CA GLU A 250 22.00 -6.43 -6.42
C GLU A 250 21.09 -6.52 -7.65
N TYR A 251 20.08 -5.63 -7.71
CA TYR A 251 19.03 -5.74 -8.73
C TYR A 251 19.19 -4.80 -9.92
N VAL A 252 19.87 -3.65 -9.75
CA VAL A 252 20.08 -2.67 -10.83
C VAL A 252 20.95 -3.25 -11.94
N ASP A 253 20.48 -3.14 -13.17
CA ASP A 253 21.18 -3.61 -14.37
C ASP A 253 21.33 -2.50 -15.45
N ASP A 254 20.86 -1.28 -15.16
CA ASP A 254 20.88 -0.10 -16.05
C ASP A 254 20.20 -0.31 -17.42
N LYS A 255 19.34 -1.33 -17.51
CA LYS A 255 18.59 -1.65 -18.74
C LYS A 255 17.10 -1.80 -18.44
N THR A 256 16.77 -2.58 -17.43
CA THR A 256 15.40 -2.89 -17.02
C THR A 256 15.12 -2.48 -15.59
N VAL A 257 16.12 -2.49 -14.71
CA VAL A 257 16.00 -2.07 -13.31
C VAL A 257 16.92 -0.89 -13.03
N PHE A 258 16.33 0.20 -12.56
CA PHE A 258 17.02 1.45 -12.26
C PHE A 258 16.80 1.82 -10.79
N TYR A 259 17.77 2.50 -10.17
CA TYR A 259 17.62 3.05 -8.83
C TYR A 259 17.69 4.56 -8.85
N LEU A 260 16.63 5.21 -8.41
CA LEU A 260 16.52 6.66 -8.29
C LEU A 260 16.41 7.05 -6.81
N ASN A 261 17.49 7.54 -6.24
CA ASN A 261 17.55 8.01 -4.87
C ASN A 261 17.43 9.53 -4.79
N TYR A 262 16.29 10.03 -4.35
CA TYR A 262 16.01 11.45 -4.20
C TYR A 262 16.01 11.92 -2.73
N THR A 263 16.45 11.09 -1.80
CA THR A 263 16.46 11.45 -0.36
C THR A 263 17.32 12.66 -0.03
N THR A 264 18.28 13.00 -0.88
CA THR A 264 19.19 14.15 -0.73
C THR A 264 18.79 15.36 -1.59
N VAL A 265 17.68 15.28 -2.31
CA VAL A 265 17.18 16.44 -3.08
C VAL A 265 16.75 17.53 -2.13
N SER A 266 17.39 18.70 -2.25
CA SER A 266 17.09 19.86 -1.41
C SER A 266 15.80 20.54 -1.86
N LEU A 267 14.75 20.37 -1.09
CA LEU A 267 13.50 21.11 -1.24
C LEU A 267 13.29 22.04 -0.02
N PRO A 268 12.70 23.23 -0.18
CA PRO A 268 12.34 24.09 0.94
C PRO A 268 11.42 23.36 1.95
N ASN A 269 11.53 23.69 3.24
CA ASN A 269 10.70 23.11 4.30
C ASN A 269 9.18 23.26 4.02
N SER A 270 8.78 24.33 3.32
CA SER A 270 7.39 24.52 2.87
C SER A 270 6.87 23.46 1.88
N CYS A 271 7.74 22.61 1.35
CA CYS A 271 7.38 21.51 0.47
C CYS A 271 7.02 20.22 1.22
N TYR A 272 7.23 20.17 2.53
CA TYR A 272 6.98 18.98 3.33
C TYR A 272 5.69 19.13 4.16
N ARG A 273 4.94 18.04 4.28
CA ARG A 273 3.78 17.90 5.17
C ARG A 273 4.22 17.51 6.57
N ASP A 274 5.18 16.65 6.64
CA ASP A 274 5.86 16.12 7.82
C ASP A 274 7.30 15.76 7.47
N ALA A 275 8.03 15.04 8.31
CA ALA A 275 9.46 14.83 8.11
C ALA A 275 9.80 13.90 6.92
N ASP A 276 8.90 13.04 6.51
CA ASP A 276 9.13 12.01 5.48
C ASP A 276 8.16 12.06 4.28
N HIS A 277 7.23 13.04 4.26
CA HIS A 277 6.29 13.18 3.15
C HIS A 277 6.25 14.60 2.58
N LEU A 278 6.12 14.71 1.27
CA LEU A 278 5.84 15.97 0.61
C LEU A 278 4.36 16.38 0.80
N ASN A 279 4.11 17.69 0.76
CA ASN A 279 2.78 18.25 0.57
C ASN A 279 2.53 18.56 -0.92
N GLU A 280 1.36 19.12 -1.24
CA GLU A 280 1.02 19.46 -2.63
C GLU A 280 2.07 20.35 -3.32
N ILE A 281 2.62 21.34 -2.60
CA ILE A 281 3.67 22.23 -3.14
C ILE A 281 4.92 21.41 -3.47
N GLY A 282 5.31 20.51 -2.59
CA GLY A 282 6.44 19.60 -2.78
C GLY A 282 6.24 18.67 -3.97
N ILE A 283 5.08 18.03 -4.05
CA ILE A 283 4.71 17.14 -5.17
C ILE A 283 4.80 17.89 -6.51
N HIS A 284 4.22 19.09 -6.59
CA HIS A 284 4.24 19.90 -7.82
C HIS A 284 5.65 20.37 -8.22
N ARG A 285 6.56 20.57 -7.25
CA ARG A 285 7.95 20.92 -7.52
C ARG A 285 8.80 19.73 -7.90
N PHE A 286 8.54 18.58 -7.28
CA PHE A 286 9.38 17.40 -7.44
C PHE A 286 9.00 16.56 -8.65
N THR A 287 7.70 16.38 -8.95
CA THR A 287 7.25 15.49 -10.04
C THR A 287 7.88 15.86 -11.41
N PRO A 288 8.06 17.13 -11.80
CA PRO A 288 8.77 17.49 -13.03
C PRO A 288 10.21 16.97 -13.07
N LEU A 289 10.96 17.08 -11.96
CA LEU A 289 12.34 16.57 -11.89
C LEU A 289 12.39 15.05 -12.09
N LEU A 290 11.44 14.33 -11.50
CA LEU A 290 11.31 12.89 -11.71
C LEU A 290 10.98 12.59 -13.17
N LYS A 291 10.02 13.32 -13.77
CA LYS A 291 9.63 13.16 -15.16
C LYS A 291 10.81 13.34 -16.11
N ASP A 292 11.58 14.40 -15.94
CA ASP A 292 12.77 14.68 -16.75
C ASP A 292 13.78 13.52 -16.65
N THR A 293 14.01 13.00 -15.44
CA THR A 293 14.91 11.85 -15.24
C THR A 293 14.37 10.60 -15.96
N LEU A 294 13.11 10.28 -15.81
CA LEU A 294 12.48 9.09 -16.44
C LEU A 294 12.50 9.20 -17.98
N THR A 295 12.31 10.41 -18.52
CA THR A 295 12.43 10.70 -19.96
C THR A 295 13.87 10.52 -20.45
N CYS A 296 14.86 11.03 -19.70
CA CYS A 296 16.27 10.83 -20.02
C CYS A 296 16.70 9.36 -20.01
N LEU A 297 16.11 8.54 -19.12
CA LEU A 297 16.31 7.09 -19.09
C LEU A 297 15.58 6.36 -20.23
N GLY A 298 14.69 7.03 -20.96
CA GLY A 298 13.88 6.44 -22.02
C GLY A 298 12.80 5.47 -21.54
N VAL A 299 12.45 5.52 -20.24
CA VAL A 299 11.45 4.63 -19.62
C VAL A 299 10.04 5.21 -19.67
N ILE A 300 9.91 6.49 -20.02
CA ILE A 300 8.64 7.15 -20.38
C ILE A 300 8.83 7.95 -21.65
N SER A 301 7.75 8.13 -22.42
CA SER A 301 7.73 9.04 -23.59
C SER A 301 7.49 10.50 -23.15
N GLU A 302 7.95 11.45 -23.95
CA GLU A 302 7.70 12.89 -23.75
C GLU A 302 6.21 13.26 -23.69
#